data_ac59cf34cdcec52420d0d7da6b577157
#
_entry.id   ac59cf34cdcec52420d0d7da6b577157
#
_cell.length_a   1.000
_cell.length_b   1.000
_cell.length_c   1.000
_cell.angle_alpha   90.00
_cell.angle_beta   90.00
_cell.angle_gamma   90.00
#
_symmetry.space_group_name_H-M   'P 1'
#
loop_
_entity.id
_entity.type
_entity.pdbx_description
1 polymer ?
#
loop_
_entity_poly.entity_id
_entity_poly.type
_entity_poly.pdbx_seq_one_letter_code
_entity_poly.pdbx_strand_id
1 'polypeptide(L)'
;RLWPSVYSRGAWEYNVALAKDAVQNFGFNEIQYDYVRFPEDAYNMSINAGSDFKNKYNEEKAEAVQNFLFYATDQMHELGVYLSVDVFGECSGEYVTAYGQYWPAISNVVDAISSMPYTDHFGRSVDTWSNPYNTVLNWAKGAAQRQTEIPTPAIPRTWITAYDTPYWNPTIIYNESKIEDQVRALYDAGLKGGFLTWNGKSDLSKYEQIKGAFSKNYN
;
A
#
# COMPACT_ATOMS: atom_id res chain seq x y z
N ARG A 1 -20.62 6.83 2.40
CA ARG A 1 -20.00 5.53 2.05
C ARG A 1 -20.22 4.57 3.20
N LEU A 2 -20.56 3.32 2.91
CA LEU A 2 -20.54 2.25 3.90
C LEU A 2 -19.12 1.71 4.00
N TRP A 3 -18.61 1.54 5.23
CA TRP A 3 -17.29 0.99 5.50
C TRP A 3 -17.45 -0.18 6.45
N PRO A 4 -17.12 -1.40 6.05
CA PRO A 4 -17.17 -2.54 6.96
C PRO A 4 -16.23 -2.30 8.16
N SER A 5 -16.67 -2.67 9.35
CA SER A 5 -15.79 -2.56 10.51
C SER A 5 -14.62 -3.54 10.39
N VAL A 6 -13.40 -3.06 10.62
CA VAL A 6 -12.19 -3.91 10.67
C VAL A 6 -12.29 -4.96 11.79
N TYR A 7 -13.06 -4.69 12.85
CA TYR A 7 -13.31 -5.66 13.94
C TYR A 7 -14.33 -6.76 13.58
N SER A 8 -15.00 -6.67 12.41
CA SER A 8 -16.05 -7.62 12.03
C SER A 8 -15.45 -8.90 11.43
N ARG A 9 -15.49 -10.02 12.18
CA ARG A 9 -15.07 -11.34 11.68
C ARG A 9 -15.86 -11.79 10.46
N GLY A 10 -17.14 -11.49 10.40
CA GLY A 10 -17.96 -11.75 9.22
C GLY A 10 -17.51 -10.98 7.97
N ALA A 11 -16.97 -9.75 8.13
CA ALA A 11 -16.35 -9.03 7.02
C ALA A 11 -15.03 -9.70 6.57
N TRP A 12 -14.26 -10.23 7.51
CA TRP A 12 -13.05 -11.00 7.21
C TRP A 12 -13.37 -12.26 6.40
N GLU A 13 -14.29 -13.07 6.90
CA GLU A 13 -14.77 -14.31 6.25
C GLU A 13 -15.27 -14.03 4.83
N TYR A 14 -16.06 -12.97 4.65
CA TYR A 14 -16.57 -12.58 3.34
C TYR A 14 -15.45 -12.22 2.36
N ASN A 15 -14.50 -11.37 2.77
CA ASN A 15 -13.40 -10.96 1.90
C ASN A 15 -12.46 -12.13 1.57
N VAL A 16 -12.21 -13.01 2.52
CA VAL A 16 -11.39 -14.22 2.29
C VAL A 16 -12.13 -15.20 1.40
N ALA A 17 -13.45 -15.34 1.52
CA ALA A 17 -14.23 -16.18 0.60
C ALA A 17 -14.15 -15.69 -0.85
N LEU A 18 -14.21 -14.37 -1.08
CA LEU A 18 -14.00 -13.80 -2.42
C LEU A 18 -12.58 -14.07 -2.95
N ALA A 19 -11.56 -13.98 -2.09
CA ALA A 19 -10.19 -14.29 -2.45
C ALA A 19 -10.03 -15.77 -2.84
N LYS A 20 -10.61 -16.68 -2.06
CA LYS A 20 -10.64 -18.13 -2.38
C LYS A 20 -11.32 -18.40 -3.72
N ASP A 21 -12.45 -17.76 -3.99
CA ASP A 21 -13.16 -17.87 -5.27
C ASP A 21 -12.27 -17.40 -6.43
N ALA A 22 -11.58 -16.29 -6.29
CA ALA A 22 -10.63 -15.79 -7.29
C ALA A 22 -9.50 -16.78 -7.56
N VAL A 23 -8.91 -17.38 -6.54
CA VAL A 23 -7.86 -18.40 -6.69
C VAL A 23 -8.39 -19.64 -7.38
N GLN A 24 -9.51 -20.19 -6.90
CA GLN A 24 -10.04 -21.49 -7.34
C GLN A 24 -10.64 -21.46 -8.73
N ASN A 25 -11.31 -20.37 -9.10
CA ASN A 25 -12.01 -20.25 -10.36
C ASN A 25 -11.22 -19.51 -11.46
N PHE A 26 -10.24 -18.68 -11.09
CA PHE A 26 -9.47 -17.86 -12.04
C PHE A 26 -7.97 -18.12 -12.02
N GLY A 27 -7.48 -18.95 -11.08
CA GLY A 27 -6.09 -19.40 -11.05
C GLY A 27 -5.08 -18.32 -10.65
N PHE A 28 -5.48 -17.33 -9.83
CA PHE A 28 -4.55 -16.37 -9.26
C PHE A 28 -3.56 -17.08 -8.32
N ASN A 29 -2.30 -16.71 -8.39
CA ASN A 29 -1.23 -17.24 -7.54
C ASN A 29 -0.81 -16.26 -6.43
N GLU A 30 -1.41 -15.08 -6.41
CA GLU A 30 -1.28 -14.08 -5.36
C GLU A 30 -2.58 -13.28 -5.23
N ILE A 31 -2.98 -12.99 -4.01
CA ILE A 31 -4.09 -12.08 -3.67
C ILE A 31 -3.51 -10.85 -3.01
N GLN A 32 -3.86 -9.67 -3.52
CA GLN A 32 -3.50 -8.39 -2.93
C GLN A 32 -4.73 -7.70 -2.35
N TYR A 33 -4.70 -7.41 -1.05
CA TYR A 33 -5.74 -6.65 -0.38
C TYR A 33 -5.40 -5.17 -0.36
N ASP A 34 -6.34 -4.33 -0.79
CA ASP A 34 -6.30 -2.88 -0.63
C ASP A 34 -7.29 -2.45 0.47
N TYR A 35 -7.11 -1.24 0.99
CA TYR A 35 -7.95 -0.66 2.04
C TYR A 35 -8.02 -1.46 3.35
N VAL A 36 -6.99 -2.25 3.67
CA VAL A 36 -6.88 -2.95 4.96
C VAL A 36 -6.54 -1.95 6.05
N ARG A 37 -7.53 -1.20 6.49
CA ARG A 37 -7.37 -0.09 7.43
C ARG A 37 -8.72 0.43 7.92
N PHE A 38 -8.70 1.22 8.99
CA PHE A 38 -9.83 2.06 9.37
C PHE A 38 -9.96 3.27 8.43
N PRO A 39 -11.11 3.96 8.39
CA PRO A 39 -11.21 5.26 7.74
C PRO A 39 -10.16 6.23 8.29
N GLU A 40 -9.63 7.12 7.45
CA GLU A 40 -8.63 8.12 7.87
C GLU A 40 -9.11 9.00 9.02
N ASP A 41 -10.41 9.32 9.02
CA ASP A 41 -11.08 10.12 10.05
C ASP A 41 -11.71 9.28 11.17
N ALA A 42 -11.24 8.04 11.38
CA ALA A 42 -11.83 7.11 12.35
C ALA A 42 -11.92 7.67 13.78
N TYR A 43 -10.93 8.47 14.19
CA TYR A 43 -10.95 9.12 15.51
C TYR A 43 -12.12 10.09 15.63
N ASN A 44 -12.28 11.02 14.70
CA ASN A 44 -13.38 11.98 14.72
C ASN A 44 -14.74 11.30 14.51
N MET A 45 -14.80 10.25 13.68
CA MET A 45 -16.01 9.45 13.51
C MET A 45 -16.47 8.81 14.82
N SER A 46 -15.56 8.29 15.63
CA SER A 46 -15.90 7.68 16.92
C SER A 46 -16.30 8.71 17.98
N ILE A 47 -15.61 9.85 18.05
CA ILE A 47 -15.83 10.86 19.09
C ILE A 47 -16.96 11.83 18.72
N ASN A 48 -16.91 12.39 17.51
CA ASN A 48 -17.82 13.48 17.12
C ASN A 48 -19.09 13.00 16.44
N ALA A 49 -19.04 11.89 15.71
CA ALA A 49 -20.20 11.33 15.00
C ALA A 49 -20.83 10.13 15.71
N GLY A 50 -20.31 9.71 16.86
CA GLY A 50 -20.84 8.58 17.63
C GLY A 50 -20.80 7.25 16.88
N SER A 51 -19.91 7.12 15.91
CA SER A 51 -19.75 5.89 15.13
C SER A 51 -19.23 4.76 16.01
N ASP A 52 -20.01 3.68 16.09
CA ASP A 52 -19.63 2.48 16.84
C ASP A 52 -19.03 1.46 15.87
N PHE A 53 -17.72 1.25 15.95
CA PHE A 53 -16.99 0.27 15.15
C PHE A 53 -17.22 -1.18 15.58
N LYS A 54 -18.05 -1.42 16.63
CA LYS A 54 -18.40 -2.76 17.14
C LYS A 54 -17.18 -3.61 17.54
N ASN A 55 -16.26 -3.00 18.28
CA ASN A 55 -15.07 -3.68 18.80
C ASN A 55 -15.42 -4.67 19.92
N LYS A 56 -15.92 -5.84 19.52
CA LYS A 56 -16.34 -6.90 20.46
C LYS A 56 -15.17 -7.60 21.13
N TYR A 57 -14.00 -7.51 20.55
CA TYR A 57 -12.81 -8.25 20.97
C TYR A 57 -11.83 -7.40 21.77
N ASN A 58 -12.14 -6.12 21.95
CA ASN A 58 -11.30 -5.16 22.65
C ASN A 58 -9.87 -5.08 22.08
N GLU A 59 -9.76 -5.11 20.76
CA GLU A 59 -8.50 -5.01 20.03
C GLU A 59 -8.13 -3.56 19.75
N GLU A 60 -6.85 -3.25 19.80
CA GLU A 60 -6.33 -2.01 19.22
C GLU A 60 -6.45 -2.03 17.70
N LYS A 61 -6.45 -0.85 17.06
CA LYS A 61 -6.64 -0.77 15.59
C LYS A 61 -5.58 -1.55 14.82
N ALA A 62 -4.30 -1.40 15.19
CA ALA A 62 -3.21 -2.12 14.53
C ALA A 62 -3.28 -3.63 14.78
N GLU A 63 -3.70 -4.03 15.97
CA GLU A 63 -3.92 -5.43 16.30
C GLU A 63 -5.03 -6.04 15.43
N ALA A 64 -6.15 -5.35 15.26
CA ALA A 64 -7.25 -5.83 14.41
C ALA A 64 -6.82 -5.97 12.93
N VAL A 65 -6.04 -5.02 12.42
CA VAL A 65 -5.47 -5.08 11.06
C VAL A 65 -4.54 -6.28 10.94
N GLN A 66 -3.63 -6.47 11.89
CA GLN A 66 -2.69 -7.59 11.89
C GLN A 66 -3.41 -8.93 12.01
N ASN A 67 -4.41 -9.05 12.88
CA ASN A 67 -5.17 -10.28 13.07
C ASN A 67 -5.98 -10.66 11.82
N PHE A 68 -6.53 -9.67 11.10
CA PHE A 68 -7.13 -9.94 9.80
C PHE A 68 -6.10 -10.51 8.83
N LEU A 69 -4.91 -9.93 8.78
CA LEU A 69 -3.85 -10.38 7.86
C LEU A 69 -3.33 -11.77 8.23
N PHE A 70 -3.20 -12.10 9.50
CA PHE A 70 -2.91 -13.49 9.93
C PHE A 70 -3.95 -14.46 9.39
N TYR A 71 -5.23 -14.17 9.63
CA TYR A 71 -6.32 -15.01 9.14
C TYR A 71 -6.30 -15.14 7.61
N ALA A 72 -6.14 -14.05 6.88
CA ALA A 72 -6.14 -14.05 5.43
C ALA A 72 -4.91 -14.79 4.85
N THR A 73 -3.72 -14.57 5.44
CA THR A 73 -2.47 -15.23 5.01
C THR A 73 -2.57 -16.74 5.19
N ASP A 74 -3.01 -17.22 6.36
CA ASP A 74 -3.19 -18.64 6.61
C ASP A 74 -4.12 -19.28 5.57
N GLN A 75 -5.23 -18.61 5.27
CA GLN A 75 -6.21 -19.12 4.32
C GLN A 75 -5.72 -19.13 2.86
N MET A 76 -4.84 -18.19 2.47
CA MET A 76 -4.21 -18.17 1.15
C MET A 76 -3.09 -19.20 1.06
N HIS A 77 -2.27 -19.35 2.10
CA HIS A 77 -1.21 -20.35 2.14
C HIS A 77 -1.76 -21.79 2.12
N GLU A 78 -2.93 -22.06 2.71
CA GLU A 78 -3.63 -23.35 2.56
C GLU A 78 -3.96 -23.69 1.10
N LEU A 79 -4.13 -22.67 0.23
CA LEU A 79 -4.35 -22.83 -1.21
C LEU A 79 -3.04 -22.80 -2.02
N GLY A 80 -1.89 -22.64 -1.37
CA GLY A 80 -0.59 -22.54 -2.03
C GLY A 80 -0.36 -21.23 -2.79
N VAL A 81 -1.04 -20.15 -2.41
CA VAL A 81 -0.91 -18.83 -3.03
C VAL A 81 -0.40 -17.78 -2.05
N TYR A 82 0.24 -16.74 -2.58
CA TYR A 82 0.79 -15.64 -1.79
C TYR A 82 -0.27 -14.62 -1.43
N LEU A 83 -0.02 -13.89 -0.32
CA LEU A 83 -0.83 -12.76 0.09
C LEU A 83 0.01 -11.49 0.17
N SER A 84 -0.50 -10.44 -0.45
CA SER A 84 0.07 -9.10 -0.37
C SER A 84 -0.95 -8.07 0.10
N VAL A 85 -0.47 -6.93 0.55
CA VAL A 85 -1.32 -5.86 1.08
C VAL A 85 -0.80 -4.48 0.70
N ASP A 86 -1.73 -3.59 0.37
CA ASP A 86 -1.46 -2.18 0.15
C ASP A 86 -1.51 -1.38 1.44
N VAL A 87 -0.52 -0.52 1.65
CA VAL A 87 -0.46 0.38 2.79
C VAL A 87 -0.17 1.81 2.35
N PHE A 88 -0.65 2.79 3.09
CA PHE A 88 -0.28 4.17 2.83
C PHE A 88 1.23 4.40 2.99
N GLY A 89 1.77 5.37 2.24
CA GLY A 89 3.18 5.73 2.31
C GLY A 89 3.64 6.07 3.74
N GLU A 90 2.80 6.76 4.52
CA GLU A 90 3.11 7.11 5.91
C GLU A 90 3.19 5.91 6.86
N CYS A 91 2.70 4.73 6.47
CA CYS A 91 2.85 3.49 7.25
C CYS A 91 4.34 3.14 7.47
N SER A 92 5.25 3.65 6.65
CA SER A 92 6.70 3.49 6.83
C SER A 92 7.28 4.32 7.98
N GLY A 93 6.48 5.16 8.64
CA GLY A 93 6.85 5.91 9.83
C GLY A 93 7.06 5.01 11.07
N GLU A 94 7.52 5.64 12.15
CA GLU A 94 7.86 4.96 13.42
C GLU A 94 6.65 4.77 14.35
N TYR A 95 5.45 5.03 13.87
CA TYR A 95 4.24 5.06 14.69
C TYR A 95 3.09 4.27 14.04
N VAL A 96 2.14 3.87 14.85
CA VAL A 96 0.87 3.34 14.39
C VAL A 96 0.05 4.48 13.79
N THR A 97 -0.36 4.37 12.55
CA THR A 97 -1.18 5.39 11.89
C THR A 97 -2.57 5.50 12.52
N ALA A 98 -3.22 6.63 12.38
CA ALA A 98 -4.57 6.86 12.93
C ALA A 98 -5.62 5.84 12.44
N TYR A 99 -5.38 5.24 11.29
CA TYR A 99 -6.24 4.24 10.66
C TYR A 99 -5.76 2.79 10.87
N GLY A 100 -4.79 2.56 11.76
CA GLY A 100 -4.40 1.24 12.23
C GLY A 100 -3.34 0.52 11.40
N GLN A 101 -2.72 1.15 10.42
CA GLN A 101 -1.58 0.55 9.72
C GLN A 101 -0.28 0.80 10.50
N TYR A 102 0.49 -0.27 10.69
CA TYR A 102 1.79 -0.26 11.35
C TYR A 102 2.71 -1.22 10.62
N TRP A 103 3.78 -0.71 10.02
CA TRP A 103 4.64 -1.47 9.11
C TRP A 103 5.16 -2.78 9.72
N PRO A 104 5.78 -2.79 10.92
CA PRO A 104 6.30 -4.04 11.47
C PRO A 104 5.23 -5.09 11.73
N ALA A 105 4.04 -4.68 12.17
CA ALA A 105 2.93 -5.61 12.42
C ALA A 105 2.39 -6.24 11.12
N ILE A 106 2.39 -5.50 10.03
CA ILE A 106 1.89 -5.94 8.74
C ILE A 106 2.95 -6.79 8.00
N SER A 107 4.17 -6.24 7.86
CA SER A 107 5.26 -6.89 7.12
C SER A 107 5.74 -8.20 7.75
N ASN A 108 5.47 -8.42 9.04
CA ASN A 108 5.77 -9.68 9.73
C ASN A 108 4.80 -10.82 9.39
N VAL A 109 3.74 -10.56 8.64
CA VAL A 109 2.63 -11.51 8.43
C VAL A 109 2.45 -11.87 6.96
N VAL A 110 2.49 -10.88 6.08
CA VAL A 110 2.20 -11.04 4.65
C VAL A 110 3.44 -11.42 3.84
N ASP A 111 3.26 -11.93 2.62
CA ASP A 111 4.38 -12.27 1.73
C ASP A 111 4.96 -11.03 1.04
N ALA A 112 4.11 -10.06 0.68
CA ALA A 112 4.57 -8.78 0.14
C ALA A 112 3.77 -7.60 0.72
N ILE A 113 4.46 -6.47 0.88
CA ILE A 113 3.89 -5.22 1.38
C ILE A 113 4.12 -4.11 0.36
N SER A 114 3.07 -3.43 -0.04
CA SER A 114 3.08 -2.45 -1.12
C SER A 114 2.70 -1.08 -0.59
N SER A 115 3.70 -0.27 -0.27
CA SER A 115 3.51 1.13 0.13
C SER A 115 3.05 1.99 -1.04
N MET A 116 2.24 3.00 -0.80
CA MET A 116 1.67 3.92 -1.79
C MET A 116 2.15 5.36 -1.59
N PRO A 117 3.44 5.70 -1.77
CA PRO A 117 3.96 7.04 -1.58
C PRO A 117 3.72 7.94 -2.82
N TYR A 118 2.46 8.03 -3.28
CA TYR A 118 2.12 8.89 -4.41
C TYR A 118 2.42 10.35 -4.07
N THR A 119 3.17 11.01 -4.93
CA THR A 119 3.71 12.34 -4.66
C THR A 119 2.67 13.41 -4.45
N ASP A 120 1.51 13.29 -5.11
CA ASP A 120 0.39 14.23 -4.99
C ASP A 120 -0.44 14.04 -3.70
N HIS A 121 -0.13 13.03 -2.90
CA HIS A 121 -0.72 12.81 -1.57
C HIS A 121 0.10 13.44 -0.44
N PHE A 122 1.35 13.86 -0.70
CA PHE A 122 2.26 14.42 0.30
C PHE A 122 2.53 15.89 0.05
N GLY A 123 1.81 16.74 0.80
CA GLY A 123 1.91 18.17 0.67
C GLY A 123 1.29 18.73 -0.62
N ARG A 124 1.18 20.04 -0.70
CA ARG A 124 0.67 20.73 -1.89
C ARG A 124 1.72 21.71 -2.39
N SER A 125 2.85 21.21 -2.85
CA SER A 125 3.88 22.04 -3.43
C SER A 125 4.24 21.53 -4.82
N VAL A 126 4.44 22.47 -5.75
CA VAL A 126 4.91 22.18 -7.10
C VAL A 126 6.24 21.45 -7.05
N ASP A 127 7.12 21.84 -6.14
CA ASP A 127 8.45 21.21 -5.99
C ASP A 127 8.33 19.75 -5.61
N THR A 128 7.49 19.43 -4.62
CA THR A 128 7.24 18.04 -4.20
C THR A 128 6.69 17.19 -5.34
N TRP A 129 5.74 17.72 -6.10
CA TRP A 129 5.08 16.99 -7.17
C TRP A 129 5.90 16.91 -8.45
N SER A 130 6.78 17.91 -8.67
CA SER A 130 7.68 17.95 -9.82
C SER A 130 8.94 17.10 -9.63
N ASN A 131 9.32 16.83 -8.38
CA ASN A 131 10.54 16.13 -7.99
C ASN A 131 10.22 14.84 -7.21
N PRO A 132 9.69 13.79 -7.86
CA PRO A 132 9.22 12.59 -7.18
C PRO A 132 10.33 11.79 -6.49
N TYR A 133 11.58 11.93 -6.92
CA TYR A 133 12.71 11.22 -6.34
C TYR A 133 12.80 11.41 -4.81
N ASN A 134 12.82 12.65 -4.34
CA ASN A 134 12.99 12.94 -2.92
C ASN A 134 11.80 12.45 -2.08
N THR A 135 10.58 12.60 -2.60
CA THR A 135 9.38 12.14 -1.91
C THR A 135 9.40 10.63 -1.75
N VAL A 136 9.63 9.89 -2.83
CA VAL A 136 9.68 8.43 -2.80
C VAL A 136 10.87 7.95 -1.95
N LEU A 137 12.05 8.56 -2.09
CA LEU A 137 13.24 8.20 -1.32
C LEU A 137 13.01 8.32 0.20
N ASN A 138 12.37 9.39 0.65
CA ASN A 138 12.14 9.60 2.08
C ASN A 138 11.25 8.50 2.67
N TRP A 139 10.14 8.17 2.00
CA TRP A 139 9.26 7.09 2.46
C TRP A 139 9.90 5.72 2.31
N ALA A 140 10.64 5.48 1.22
CA ALA A 140 11.36 4.23 0.99
C ALA A 140 12.44 3.99 2.04
N LYS A 141 13.18 5.02 2.48
CA LYS A 141 14.15 4.90 3.59
C LYS A 141 13.47 4.51 4.90
N GLY A 142 12.30 5.09 5.19
CA GLY A 142 11.49 4.70 6.35
C GLY A 142 11.11 3.22 6.28
N ALA A 143 10.59 2.76 5.15
CA ALA A 143 10.25 1.36 4.94
C ALA A 143 11.47 0.44 5.06
N ALA A 144 12.60 0.78 4.44
CA ALA A 144 13.84 0.02 4.55
C ALA A 144 14.31 -0.10 6.01
N GLN A 145 14.22 0.99 6.78
CA GLN A 145 14.54 0.97 8.22
C GLN A 145 13.59 0.03 8.97
N ARG A 146 12.27 0.12 8.75
CA ARG A 146 11.29 -0.78 9.41
C ARG A 146 11.55 -2.25 9.08
N GLN A 147 11.96 -2.56 7.85
CA GLN A 147 12.28 -3.94 7.45
C GLN A 147 13.42 -4.54 8.29
N THR A 148 14.39 -3.74 8.74
CA THR A 148 15.50 -4.23 9.61
C THR A 148 15.03 -4.63 11.01
N GLU A 149 13.87 -4.22 11.43
CA GLU A 149 13.30 -4.49 12.76
C GLU A 149 12.53 -5.81 12.80
N ILE A 150 12.35 -6.46 11.65
CA ILE A 150 11.50 -7.63 11.47
C ILE A 150 12.38 -8.84 11.13
N PRO A 151 12.27 -9.96 11.88
CA PRO A 151 13.07 -11.15 11.61
C PRO A 151 12.81 -11.79 10.23
N THR A 152 11.56 -11.77 9.78
CA THR A 152 11.12 -12.33 8.50
C THR A 152 10.24 -11.32 7.76
N PRO A 153 10.83 -10.24 7.23
CA PRO A 153 10.05 -9.18 6.62
C PRO A 153 9.48 -9.60 5.26
N ALA A 154 8.29 -9.12 4.96
CA ALA A 154 7.65 -9.25 3.66
C ALA A 154 8.49 -8.62 2.54
N ILE A 155 8.30 -9.04 1.30
CA ILE A 155 8.93 -8.41 0.13
C ILE A 155 8.31 -7.02 -0.08
N PRO A 156 9.08 -5.92 -0.03
CA PRO A 156 8.54 -4.59 -0.29
C PRO A 156 8.41 -4.34 -1.79
N ARG A 157 7.17 -4.13 -2.27
CA ARG A 157 6.85 -3.77 -3.65
C ARG A 157 6.08 -2.46 -3.67
N THR A 158 6.77 -1.35 -3.80
CA THR A 158 6.19 -0.01 -3.68
C THR A 158 5.40 0.38 -4.92
N TRP A 159 4.21 0.93 -4.73
CA TRP A 159 3.47 1.60 -5.79
C TRP A 159 4.12 2.93 -6.17
N ILE A 160 4.26 3.20 -7.45
CA ILE A 160 4.75 4.47 -7.97
C ILE A 160 3.69 5.15 -8.83
N THR A 161 3.76 6.48 -8.87
CA THR A 161 2.84 7.32 -9.65
C THR A 161 3.12 7.17 -11.15
N ALA A 162 2.14 6.68 -11.93
CA ALA A 162 2.22 6.55 -13.38
C ALA A 162 1.12 7.35 -14.09
N TYR A 163 0.74 8.50 -13.54
CA TYR A 163 -0.26 9.41 -14.08
C TYR A 163 0.18 10.87 -13.95
N ASP A 164 -0.36 11.73 -14.79
CA ASP A 164 -0.13 13.17 -14.70
C ASP A 164 -0.99 13.76 -13.60
N THR A 165 -0.44 14.68 -12.79
CA THR A 165 -1.17 15.24 -11.67
C THR A 165 -2.17 16.29 -12.14
N PRO A 166 -3.49 16.05 -12.02
CA PRO A 166 -4.50 16.92 -12.62
C PRO A 166 -4.80 18.18 -11.81
N TYR A 167 -4.22 18.30 -10.62
CA TYR A 167 -4.56 19.34 -9.63
C TYR A 167 -3.77 20.63 -9.77
N TRP A 168 -2.79 20.67 -10.69
CA TRP A 168 -1.98 21.84 -10.98
C TRP A 168 -2.27 22.40 -12.36
N ASN A 169 -2.14 23.72 -12.48
CA ASN A 169 -2.18 24.41 -13.75
C ASN A 169 -0.88 25.21 -13.94
N PRO A 170 -0.01 24.82 -14.91
CA PRO A 170 -0.18 23.66 -15.81
C PRO A 170 -0.07 22.31 -15.11
N THR A 171 -0.69 21.28 -15.70
CA THR A 171 -0.57 19.89 -15.25
C THR A 171 0.89 19.45 -15.17
N ILE A 172 1.28 18.80 -14.09
CA ILE A 172 2.63 18.22 -13.96
C ILE A 172 2.65 16.89 -14.67
N ILE A 173 3.43 16.80 -15.72
CA ILE A 173 3.55 15.61 -16.56
C ILE A 173 4.54 14.63 -15.93
N TYR A 174 4.09 13.41 -15.70
CA TYR A 174 4.91 12.29 -15.27
C TYR A 174 5.44 11.53 -16.48
N ASN A 175 6.50 12.08 -17.05
CA ASN A 175 7.22 11.49 -18.19
C ASN A 175 8.13 10.34 -17.74
N GLU A 176 8.82 9.72 -18.69
CA GLU A 176 9.74 8.61 -18.45
C GLU A 176 10.78 8.93 -17.37
N SER A 177 11.40 10.12 -17.40
CA SER A 177 12.40 10.53 -16.42
C SER A 177 11.83 10.58 -14.98
N LYS A 178 10.59 11.03 -14.79
CA LYS A 178 9.97 11.04 -13.46
C LYS A 178 9.59 9.63 -12.96
N ILE A 179 9.32 8.71 -13.86
CA ILE A 179 9.15 7.30 -13.50
C ILE A 179 10.50 6.71 -13.07
N GLU A 180 11.56 6.97 -13.85
CA GLU A 180 12.93 6.54 -13.50
C GLU A 180 13.38 7.08 -12.15
N ASP A 181 13.09 8.35 -11.87
CA ASP A 181 13.39 8.99 -10.58
C ASP A 181 12.75 8.24 -9.41
N GLN A 182 11.50 7.81 -9.56
CA GLN A 182 10.81 7.04 -8.52
C GLN A 182 11.44 5.65 -8.33
N VAL A 183 11.70 4.93 -9.42
CA VAL A 183 12.32 3.60 -9.35
C VAL A 183 13.73 3.70 -8.76
N ARG A 184 14.54 4.66 -9.22
CA ARG A 184 15.88 4.91 -8.67
C ARG A 184 15.84 5.20 -7.17
N ALA A 185 14.88 6.00 -6.72
CA ALA A 185 14.70 6.30 -5.30
C ALA A 185 14.45 5.04 -4.45
N LEU A 186 13.69 4.07 -4.96
CA LEU A 186 13.48 2.79 -4.28
C LEU A 186 14.79 2.01 -4.16
N TYR A 187 15.54 1.88 -5.25
CA TYR A 187 16.82 1.18 -5.25
C TYR A 187 17.86 1.85 -4.36
N ASP A 188 17.96 3.18 -4.39
CA ASP A 188 18.86 3.97 -3.53
C ASP A 188 18.50 3.84 -2.04
N ALA A 189 17.25 3.60 -1.72
CA ALA A 189 16.80 3.27 -0.37
C ALA A 189 17.05 1.80 0.04
N GLY A 190 17.47 0.94 -0.89
CA GLY A 190 17.67 -0.48 -0.66
C GLY A 190 16.43 -1.36 -0.84
N LEU A 191 15.31 -0.81 -1.33
CA LEU A 191 14.10 -1.58 -1.62
C LEU A 191 14.17 -2.19 -3.03
N LYS A 192 14.56 -3.46 -3.11
CA LYS A 192 14.80 -4.17 -4.37
C LYS A 192 13.78 -5.27 -4.67
N GLY A 193 12.65 -5.27 -4.00
CA GLY A 193 11.58 -6.25 -4.16
C GLY A 193 10.67 -6.01 -5.39
N GLY A 194 11.00 -5.01 -6.20
CA GLY A 194 10.20 -4.59 -7.34
C GLY A 194 9.30 -3.38 -7.02
N PHE A 195 8.45 -3.04 -7.97
CA PHE A 195 7.50 -1.95 -7.83
C PHE A 195 6.21 -2.23 -8.61
N LEU A 196 5.16 -1.51 -8.28
CA LEU A 196 3.88 -1.50 -8.96
C LEU A 196 3.63 -0.08 -9.50
N THR A 197 2.85 0.04 -10.56
CA THR A 197 2.52 1.34 -11.15
C THR A 197 1.04 1.65 -10.99
N TRP A 198 0.71 2.84 -10.50
CA TRP A 198 -0.67 3.27 -10.39
C TRP A 198 -1.04 4.27 -11.48
N ASN A 199 -2.04 3.90 -12.27
CA ASN A 199 -2.72 4.77 -13.23
C ASN A 199 -4.22 4.53 -13.14
N GLY A 200 -4.91 5.37 -12.36
CA GLY A 200 -6.34 5.20 -12.06
C GLY A 200 -7.27 5.27 -13.27
N LYS A 201 -6.77 5.71 -14.43
CA LYS A 201 -7.52 5.72 -15.70
C LYS A 201 -7.26 4.49 -16.56
N SER A 202 -6.32 3.62 -16.18
CA SER A 202 -5.84 2.51 -17.00
C SER A 202 -5.46 2.95 -18.43
N ASP A 203 -4.82 4.11 -18.54
CA ASP A 203 -4.49 4.75 -19.81
C ASP A 203 -3.28 4.08 -20.46
N LEU A 204 -3.53 3.25 -21.45
CA LEU A 204 -2.49 2.56 -22.22
C LEU A 204 -1.57 3.55 -22.96
N SER A 205 -2.08 4.70 -23.41
CA SER A 205 -1.26 5.71 -24.08
C SER A 205 -0.19 6.28 -23.15
N LYS A 206 -0.50 6.40 -21.87
CA LYS A 206 0.44 6.80 -20.83
C LYS A 206 1.55 5.77 -20.65
N TYR A 207 1.20 4.49 -20.61
CA TYR A 207 2.21 3.42 -20.50
C TYR A 207 3.13 3.36 -21.72
N GLU A 208 2.62 3.60 -22.93
CA GLU A 208 3.45 3.71 -24.12
C GLU A 208 4.47 4.86 -24.02
N GLN A 209 4.11 5.99 -23.40
CA GLN A 209 5.00 7.14 -23.22
C GLN A 209 6.12 6.89 -22.19
N ILE A 210 5.88 6.01 -21.20
CA ILE A 210 6.80 5.81 -20.07
C ILE A 210 7.47 4.44 -20.06
N LYS A 211 7.18 3.58 -21.04
CA LYS A 211 7.66 2.17 -21.06
C LYS A 211 9.18 2.03 -21.02
N GLY A 212 9.92 3.02 -21.54
CA GLY A 212 11.38 3.01 -21.51
C GLY A 212 11.95 3.01 -20.10
N ALA A 213 11.26 3.61 -19.13
CA ALA A 213 11.66 3.58 -17.72
C ALA A 213 11.70 2.17 -17.13
N PHE A 214 10.86 1.26 -17.62
CA PHE A 214 10.73 -0.09 -17.05
C PHE A 214 11.78 -1.07 -17.57
N SER A 215 12.50 -0.72 -18.62
CA SER A 215 13.55 -1.56 -19.23
C SER A 215 14.97 -1.16 -18.81
N LYS A 216 15.13 -0.15 -17.97
CA LYS A 216 16.44 0.32 -17.51
C LYS A 216 17.01 -0.57 -16.40
N ASN A 217 18.32 -0.63 -16.34
CA ASN A 217 19.03 -1.25 -15.23
C ASN A 217 19.25 -0.20 -14.13
N TYR A 218 18.70 -0.46 -12.95
CA TYR A 218 18.81 0.40 -11.76
C TYR A 218 19.79 -0.14 -10.71
N ASN A 219 20.56 -1.20 -11.04
CA ASN A 219 21.57 -1.80 -10.17
C ASN A 219 22.88 -1.02 -10.16
#